data_784aa2822f0fbdc7d0960863dd0b7465
#
_entry.id   784aa2822f0fbdc7d0960863dd0b7465
#
_cell.length_a   1.000
_cell.length_b   1.000
_cell.length_c   1.000
_cell.angle_alpha   90.00
_cell.angle_beta   90.00
_cell.angle_gamma   90.00
#
_symmetry.space_group_name_H-M   'P 1'
#
loop_
_entity.id
_entity.type
_entity.pdbx_description
1 polymer ?
#
loop_
_entity_poly.entity_id
_entity_poly.type
_entity_poly.pdbx_seq_one_letter_code
_entity_poly.pdbx_strand_id
1 'polypeptide(L)'
;MFPPNIVTNDIEKITDNFTLFSSIFTPQGKYLYEFFILKFEDGYLLECEKKTTPEIIKLFNFYKLRAKVNLIDVSEKYTNIIISLKKFKEIAKSEHVKGSILSNEEGSTLSCENERIYIDPRHKDLGAKIITKIENTENIIKKLGLKKIDKKNYYEKSFTLGIPQVNLAKLKDKIFGIENNLDELNGIDFKKGCYVGQENTSRIKLRNKLRRRILPVKKIEGKISENDIIKHKNNEIGKIIIDEPFSFALVKVVNPDLNEFKNDELICGNSKIKILKPNWIN
;
A
#
# COMPACT_ATOMS: atom_id res chain seq x y z
N MET A 1 -1.86 9.82 -22.69
CA MET A 1 -1.03 8.73 -22.07
C MET A 1 -0.75 9.15 -20.62
N PHE A 2 -0.91 8.23 -19.68
CA PHE A 2 -0.59 8.47 -18.25
C PHE A 2 0.91 8.81 -18.13
N PRO A 3 1.31 9.82 -17.30
CA PRO A 3 2.71 10.22 -17.22
C PRO A 3 3.56 9.16 -16.47
N PRO A 4 4.35 8.34 -17.19
CA PRO A 4 5.08 7.22 -16.60
C PRO A 4 6.22 7.68 -15.67
N ASN A 5 6.72 8.89 -15.87
CA ASN A 5 7.91 9.41 -15.17
C ASN A 5 7.62 9.92 -13.76
N ILE A 6 6.37 9.84 -13.30
CA ILE A 6 5.99 10.32 -11.96
C ILE A 6 5.86 9.15 -10.98
N VAL A 7 5.43 8.01 -11.45
CA VAL A 7 5.09 6.85 -10.62
C VAL A 7 6.26 5.87 -10.54
N THR A 8 6.39 5.21 -9.40
CA THR A 8 7.54 4.34 -9.10
C THR A 8 7.51 2.99 -9.79
N ASN A 9 6.32 2.53 -10.26
CA ASN A 9 6.17 1.26 -10.94
C ASN A 9 5.93 1.43 -12.45
N ASP A 10 6.13 0.37 -13.22
CA ASP A 10 6.03 0.39 -14.67
C ASP A 10 4.58 0.23 -15.14
N ILE A 11 3.99 1.32 -15.62
CA ILE A 11 2.61 1.36 -16.09
C ILE A 11 2.37 0.52 -17.35
N GLU A 12 3.40 0.17 -18.11
CA GLU A 12 3.28 -0.67 -19.31
C GLU A 12 2.90 -2.11 -18.94
N LYS A 13 3.10 -2.51 -17.69
CA LYS A 13 2.67 -3.81 -17.16
C LYS A 13 1.17 -3.90 -16.89
N ILE A 14 0.46 -2.76 -16.91
CA ILE A 14 -0.98 -2.74 -16.65
C ILE A 14 -1.71 -3.30 -17.86
N THR A 15 -2.51 -4.33 -17.62
CA THR A 15 -3.38 -4.95 -18.61
C THR A 15 -4.78 -5.13 -18.04
N ASP A 16 -5.71 -5.64 -18.83
CA ASP A 16 -7.03 -6.01 -18.31
C ASP A 16 -6.98 -7.08 -17.22
N ASN A 17 -5.88 -7.85 -17.16
CA ASN A 17 -5.66 -8.94 -16.22
C ASN A 17 -4.62 -8.64 -15.15
N PHE A 18 -4.10 -7.41 -15.08
CA PHE A 18 -3.05 -7.07 -14.12
C PHE A 18 -3.14 -5.63 -13.60
N THR A 19 -3.23 -5.51 -12.28
CA THR A 19 -3.29 -4.28 -11.50
C THR A 19 -1.95 -4.03 -10.83
N LEU A 20 -1.47 -2.79 -10.83
CA LEU A 20 -0.23 -2.39 -10.15
C LEU A 20 -0.50 -1.69 -8.83
N PHE A 21 0.46 -1.83 -7.91
CA PHE A 21 0.66 -0.92 -6.80
C PHE A 21 1.83 0.02 -7.14
N SER A 22 1.69 1.28 -6.83
CA SER A 22 2.70 2.29 -7.15
C SER A 22 2.67 3.44 -6.15
N SER A 23 3.68 4.29 -6.20
CA SER A 23 3.82 5.45 -5.34
C SER A 23 4.33 6.66 -6.13
N ILE A 24 4.27 7.84 -5.52
CA ILE A 24 4.92 9.06 -5.98
C ILE A 24 5.86 9.53 -4.90
N PHE A 25 7.06 9.96 -5.31
CA PHE A 25 8.09 10.48 -4.43
C PHE A 25 8.40 11.95 -4.71
N THR A 26 9.05 12.60 -3.73
CA THR A 26 9.74 13.86 -3.99
C THR A 26 10.98 13.62 -4.85
N PRO A 27 11.59 14.67 -5.45
CA PRO A 27 12.86 14.55 -6.16
C PRO A 27 13.97 13.90 -5.30
N GLN A 28 13.91 14.05 -3.98
CA GLN A 28 14.85 13.44 -3.03
C GLN A 28 14.53 11.98 -2.70
N GLY A 29 13.45 11.40 -3.24
CA GLY A 29 13.04 10.02 -3.00
C GLY A 29 12.20 9.81 -1.73
N LYS A 30 11.68 10.89 -1.12
CA LYS A 30 10.78 10.77 0.02
C LYS A 30 9.38 10.42 -0.45
N TYR A 31 8.69 9.62 0.36
CA TYR A 31 7.31 9.21 0.14
C TYR A 31 6.34 10.39 0.13
N LEU A 32 5.46 10.42 -0.86
CA LEU A 32 4.33 11.36 -0.92
C LEU A 32 2.99 10.65 -0.84
N TYR A 33 2.70 9.77 -1.80
CA TYR A 33 1.43 9.05 -1.93
C TYR A 33 1.65 7.68 -2.52
N GLU A 34 0.71 6.77 -2.23
CA GLU A 34 0.61 5.45 -2.85
C GLU A 34 -0.80 5.20 -3.35
N PHE A 35 -0.93 4.34 -4.36
CA PHE A 35 -2.20 3.99 -4.99
C PHE A 35 -2.07 2.72 -5.82
N PHE A 36 -3.22 2.12 -6.10
CA PHE A 36 -3.32 1.06 -7.09
C PHE A 36 -3.70 1.67 -8.45
N ILE A 37 -3.20 1.07 -9.53
CA ILE A 37 -3.51 1.48 -10.89
C ILE A 37 -4.00 0.26 -11.65
N LEU A 38 -5.21 0.34 -12.19
CA LEU A 38 -5.81 -0.72 -12.98
C LEU A 38 -6.36 -0.18 -14.30
N LYS A 39 -6.42 -1.05 -15.31
CA LYS A 39 -7.06 -0.72 -16.59
C LYS A 39 -8.56 -0.57 -16.36
N PHE A 40 -9.14 0.51 -16.90
CA PHE A 40 -10.56 0.80 -16.69
C PHE A 40 -11.09 1.59 -17.89
N GLU A 41 -12.08 1.03 -18.58
CA GLU A 41 -12.60 1.61 -19.83
C GLU A 41 -11.45 2.00 -20.79
N ASP A 42 -11.48 3.19 -21.35
CA ASP A 42 -10.43 3.70 -22.25
C ASP A 42 -9.24 4.33 -21.53
N GLY A 43 -9.15 4.17 -20.18
CA GLY A 43 -8.14 4.79 -19.37
C GLY A 43 -7.66 3.93 -18.20
N TYR A 44 -7.41 4.58 -17.09
CA TYR A 44 -6.96 3.95 -15.85
C TYR A 44 -7.79 4.46 -14.68
N LEU A 45 -8.09 3.58 -13.74
CA LEU A 45 -8.61 3.94 -12.44
C LEU A 45 -7.47 3.91 -11.42
N LEU A 46 -7.38 4.96 -10.61
CA LEU A 46 -6.46 5.02 -9.47
C LEU A 46 -7.25 4.86 -8.18
N GLU A 47 -6.90 3.87 -7.36
CA GLU A 47 -7.45 3.69 -6.03
C GLU A 47 -6.44 4.15 -4.98
N CYS A 48 -6.81 5.14 -4.18
CA CYS A 48 -5.99 5.72 -3.11
C CYS A 48 -6.82 6.01 -1.85
N GLU A 49 -6.17 6.46 -0.78
CA GLU A 49 -6.87 6.98 0.39
C GLU A 49 -7.68 8.22 0.00
N LYS A 50 -8.99 8.22 0.20
CA LYS A 50 -9.93 9.30 -0.24
C LYS A 50 -9.44 10.69 0.15
N LYS A 51 -8.87 10.83 1.35
CA LYS A 51 -8.37 12.13 1.85
C LYS A 51 -7.22 12.70 1.01
N THR A 52 -6.47 11.86 0.29
CA THR A 52 -5.30 12.27 -0.51
C THR A 52 -5.66 12.55 -1.97
N THR A 53 -6.87 12.21 -2.42
CA THR A 53 -7.32 12.38 -3.81
C THR A 53 -7.09 13.79 -4.37
N PRO A 54 -7.47 14.88 -3.68
CA PRO A 54 -7.28 16.24 -4.22
C PRO A 54 -5.82 16.58 -4.45
N GLU A 55 -4.94 16.15 -3.54
CA GLU A 55 -3.50 16.44 -3.64
C GLU A 55 -2.84 15.60 -4.74
N ILE A 56 -3.26 14.36 -4.92
CA ILE A 56 -2.81 13.49 -6.02
C ILE A 56 -3.22 14.10 -7.36
N ILE A 57 -4.47 14.53 -7.51
CA ILE A 57 -4.96 15.19 -8.74
C ILE A 57 -4.14 16.46 -9.02
N LYS A 58 -3.90 17.31 -8.01
CA LYS A 58 -3.08 18.51 -8.15
C LYS A 58 -1.67 18.16 -8.64
N LEU A 59 -1.06 17.13 -8.07
CA LEU A 59 0.29 16.70 -8.43
C LEU A 59 0.34 16.17 -9.85
N PHE A 60 -0.60 15.31 -10.25
CA PHE A 60 -0.68 14.82 -11.64
C PHE A 60 -0.96 15.95 -12.64
N ASN A 61 -1.80 16.93 -12.31
CA ASN A 61 -2.03 18.09 -13.16
C ASN A 61 -0.77 18.95 -13.34
N PHE A 62 0.06 19.06 -12.31
CA PHE A 62 1.34 19.75 -12.39
C PHE A 62 2.33 19.02 -13.34
N TYR A 63 2.43 17.70 -13.22
CA TYR A 63 3.39 16.92 -13.98
C TYR A 63 2.91 16.47 -15.37
N LYS A 64 1.60 16.51 -15.67
CA LYS A 64 1.11 16.08 -16.98
C LYS A 64 1.57 16.97 -18.13
N LEU A 65 2.01 18.20 -17.82
CA LEU A 65 2.50 19.18 -18.80
C LEU A 65 1.55 19.31 -20.02
N ARG A 66 2.01 18.90 -21.21
CA ARG A 66 1.24 18.94 -22.47
C ARG A 66 0.49 17.64 -22.77
N ALA A 67 0.55 16.64 -21.89
CA ALA A 67 -0.16 15.38 -22.10
C ALA A 67 -1.68 15.61 -22.12
N LYS A 68 -2.36 15.09 -23.13
CA LYS A 68 -3.83 15.14 -23.25
C LYS A 68 -4.45 14.09 -22.34
N VAL A 69 -4.43 14.32 -21.03
CA VAL A 69 -4.98 13.44 -20.01
C VAL A 69 -5.99 14.23 -19.17
N ASN A 70 -7.18 13.69 -19.01
CA ASN A 70 -8.19 14.20 -18.09
C ASN A 70 -8.12 13.41 -16.79
N LEU A 71 -8.10 14.13 -15.67
CA LEU A 71 -8.15 13.59 -14.31
C LEU A 71 -9.52 13.91 -13.72
N ILE A 72 -10.26 12.87 -13.37
CA ILE A 72 -11.64 12.99 -12.88
C ILE A 72 -11.70 12.31 -11.51
N ASP A 73 -12.16 13.04 -10.49
CA ASP A 73 -12.48 12.43 -9.20
C ASP A 73 -13.81 11.68 -9.30
N VAL A 74 -13.75 10.38 -9.11
CA VAL A 74 -14.90 9.48 -9.11
C VAL A 74 -15.16 8.85 -7.73
N SER A 75 -14.57 9.39 -6.67
CA SER A 75 -14.66 8.86 -5.31
C SER A 75 -16.09 8.76 -4.77
N GLU A 76 -17.02 9.60 -5.29
CA GLU A 76 -18.44 9.55 -4.91
C GLU A 76 -19.27 8.57 -5.78
N LYS A 77 -18.66 7.95 -6.80
CA LYS A 77 -19.34 6.99 -7.68
C LYS A 77 -18.92 5.56 -7.43
N TYR A 78 -17.68 5.34 -7.01
CA TYR A 78 -17.10 4.00 -6.86
C TYR A 78 -16.69 3.72 -5.42
N THR A 79 -16.70 2.45 -5.07
CA THR A 79 -16.21 1.92 -3.80
C THR A 79 -15.48 0.61 -4.03
N ASN A 80 -14.79 0.12 -3.01
CA ASN A 80 -14.20 -1.20 -3.02
C ASN A 80 -14.83 -2.11 -1.96
N ILE A 81 -14.95 -3.40 -2.28
CA ILE A 81 -15.31 -4.46 -1.36
C ILE A 81 -14.10 -5.37 -1.23
N ILE A 82 -13.63 -5.59 0.00
CA ILE A 82 -12.49 -6.48 0.25
C ILE A 82 -13.01 -7.88 0.51
N ILE A 83 -12.45 -8.87 -0.18
CA ILE A 83 -12.78 -10.28 -0.06
C ILE A 83 -11.53 -11.11 0.24
N SER A 84 -11.72 -12.30 0.83
CA SER A 84 -10.61 -13.23 1.04
C SER A 84 -10.08 -13.78 -0.28
N LEU A 85 -8.80 -14.19 -0.31
CA LEU A 85 -8.21 -14.87 -1.46
C LEU A 85 -8.97 -16.15 -1.81
N LYS A 86 -9.50 -16.88 -0.80
CA LYS A 86 -10.38 -18.05 -1.03
C LYS A 86 -11.59 -17.66 -1.84
N LYS A 87 -12.27 -16.57 -1.47
CA LYS A 87 -13.47 -16.10 -2.19
C LYS A 87 -13.15 -15.61 -3.60
N PHE A 88 -12.01 -14.93 -3.79
CA PHE A 88 -11.52 -14.60 -5.13
C PHE A 88 -11.41 -15.84 -6.02
N LYS A 89 -10.76 -16.92 -5.51
CA LYS A 89 -10.60 -18.18 -6.25
C LYS A 89 -11.94 -18.88 -6.56
N GLU A 90 -12.93 -18.75 -5.69
CA GLU A 90 -14.30 -19.26 -5.94
C GLU A 90 -14.96 -18.48 -7.08
N ILE A 91 -14.91 -17.14 -7.03
CA ILE A 91 -15.47 -16.26 -8.08
C ILE A 91 -14.78 -16.54 -9.42
N ALA A 92 -13.49 -16.68 -9.40
CA ALA A 92 -12.68 -16.90 -10.59
C ALA A 92 -13.02 -18.19 -11.35
N LYS A 93 -13.61 -19.18 -10.67
CA LYS A 93 -14.10 -20.44 -11.25
C LYS A 93 -15.56 -20.38 -11.68
N SER A 94 -16.25 -19.28 -11.40
CA SER A 94 -17.67 -19.14 -11.71
C SER A 94 -17.90 -18.71 -13.16
N GLU A 95 -19.08 -19.00 -13.71
CA GLU A 95 -19.50 -18.59 -15.06
C GLU A 95 -19.63 -17.07 -15.25
N HIS A 96 -19.57 -16.31 -14.16
CA HIS A 96 -19.70 -14.85 -14.16
C HIS A 96 -18.43 -14.10 -14.58
N VAL A 97 -17.31 -14.81 -14.73
CA VAL A 97 -16.01 -14.20 -15.05
C VAL A 97 -15.70 -14.38 -16.52
N LYS A 98 -15.45 -13.29 -17.22
CA LYS A 98 -14.92 -13.30 -18.59
C LYS A 98 -13.38 -13.32 -18.53
N GLY A 99 -12.78 -14.36 -19.08
CA GLY A 99 -11.33 -14.50 -19.20
C GLY A 99 -10.78 -15.66 -18.36
N SER A 100 -9.65 -16.20 -18.80
CA SER A 100 -8.91 -17.22 -18.05
C SER A 100 -8.10 -16.55 -16.93
N ILE A 101 -8.15 -17.11 -15.74
CA ILE A 101 -7.20 -16.75 -14.68
C ILE A 101 -5.83 -17.26 -15.12
N LEU A 102 -4.95 -16.35 -15.48
CA LEU A 102 -3.59 -16.70 -15.87
C LEU A 102 -2.72 -17.03 -14.65
N SER A 103 -3.02 -16.44 -13.49
CA SER A 103 -2.28 -16.71 -12.25
C SER A 103 -3.08 -16.33 -10.99
N ASN A 104 -2.64 -16.84 -9.82
CA ASN A 104 -3.11 -16.41 -8.49
C ASN A 104 -2.07 -15.53 -7.81
N GLU A 105 -1.31 -14.78 -8.58
CA GLU A 105 -0.24 -13.89 -8.12
C GLU A 105 -0.80 -12.52 -7.72
N GLU A 106 -0.01 -11.79 -6.96
CA GLU A 106 -0.29 -10.41 -6.59
C GLU A 106 -0.53 -9.58 -7.88
N GLY A 107 -1.59 -8.76 -7.87
CA GLY A 107 -1.98 -7.94 -9.02
C GLY A 107 -2.87 -8.63 -10.06
N SER A 108 -3.06 -9.97 -10.01
CA SER A 108 -3.97 -10.67 -10.92
C SER A 108 -5.37 -10.10 -10.86
N THR A 109 -5.92 -9.75 -12.03
CA THR A 109 -7.19 -9.03 -12.16
C THR A 109 -8.18 -9.83 -13.00
N LEU A 110 -9.45 -9.77 -12.60
CA LEU A 110 -10.58 -10.38 -13.30
C LEU A 110 -11.59 -9.30 -13.66
N SER A 111 -12.26 -9.49 -14.79
CA SER A 111 -13.44 -8.72 -15.16
C SER A 111 -14.69 -9.55 -14.89
N CYS A 112 -15.60 -9.01 -14.10
CA CYS A 112 -16.90 -9.62 -13.79
C CYS A 112 -17.99 -8.62 -14.14
N GLU A 113 -18.58 -8.74 -15.32
CA GLU A 113 -19.52 -7.75 -15.89
C GLU A 113 -18.89 -6.33 -15.92
N ASN A 114 -19.39 -5.42 -15.07
CA ASN A 114 -18.89 -4.03 -14.98
C ASN A 114 -17.89 -3.81 -13.84
N GLU A 115 -17.56 -4.85 -13.08
CA GLU A 115 -16.65 -4.81 -11.96
C GLU A 115 -15.25 -5.25 -12.37
N ARG A 116 -14.26 -4.75 -11.62
CA ARG A 116 -12.88 -5.25 -11.64
C ARG A 116 -12.58 -5.87 -10.28
N ILE A 117 -12.03 -7.07 -10.30
CA ILE A 117 -11.65 -7.79 -9.08
C ILE A 117 -10.17 -8.12 -9.18
N TYR A 118 -9.36 -7.65 -8.26
CA TYR A 118 -7.93 -7.90 -8.29
C TYR A 118 -7.38 -8.35 -6.94
N ILE A 119 -6.39 -9.25 -6.96
CA ILE A 119 -5.62 -9.63 -5.77
C ILE A 119 -4.74 -8.44 -5.38
N ASP A 120 -4.68 -8.11 -4.09
CA ASP A 120 -3.87 -6.99 -3.61
C ASP A 120 -2.41 -7.17 -4.07
N PRO A 121 -1.87 -6.25 -4.89
CA PRO A 121 -0.52 -6.37 -5.42
C PRO A 121 0.58 -6.33 -4.36
N ARG A 122 0.29 -5.79 -3.17
CA ARG A 122 1.27 -5.67 -2.09
C ARG A 122 1.54 -7.01 -1.40
N HIS A 123 0.50 -7.79 -1.17
CA HIS A 123 0.57 -9.08 -0.51
C HIS A 123 -0.75 -9.85 -0.68
N LYS A 124 -0.69 -11.07 -1.22
CA LYS A 124 -1.89 -11.90 -1.49
C LYS A 124 -2.74 -12.19 -0.24
N ASP A 125 -2.14 -12.23 0.94
CA ASP A 125 -2.88 -12.46 2.19
C ASP A 125 -3.77 -11.27 2.60
N LEU A 126 -3.61 -10.09 2.01
CA LEU A 126 -4.57 -9.00 2.12
C LEU A 126 -5.90 -9.34 1.41
N GLY A 127 -5.91 -10.38 0.59
CA GLY A 127 -7.07 -10.80 -0.18
C GLY A 127 -7.18 -10.11 -1.52
N ALA A 128 -8.41 -9.88 -1.96
CA ALA A 128 -8.69 -9.22 -3.22
C ALA A 128 -9.71 -8.08 -3.01
N LYS A 129 -9.73 -7.15 -3.94
CA LYS A 129 -10.63 -6.00 -3.95
C LYS A 129 -11.55 -6.06 -5.15
N ILE A 130 -12.83 -5.79 -4.94
CA ILE A 130 -13.83 -5.62 -5.99
C ILE A 130 -14.10 -4.13 -6.12
N ILE A 131 -13.81 -3.55 -7.28
CA ILE A 131 -14.18 -2.17 -7.60
C ILE A 131 -15.55 -2.21 -8.24
N THR A 132 -16.50 -1.50 -7.63
CA THR A 132 -17.89 -1.42 -8.10
C THR A 132 -18.47 -0.03 -7.87
N LYS A 133 -19.52 0.31 -8.61
CA LYS A 133 -20.30 1.51 -8.31
C LYS A 133 -20.99 1.38 -6.95
N ILE A 134 -21.07 2.48 -6.22
CA ILE A 134 -21.70 2.51 -4.88
C ILE A 134 -23.13 1.97 -4.94
N GLU A 135 -23.89 2.35 -5.97
CA GLU A 135 -25.28 1.90 -6.20
C GLU A 135 -25.41 0.37 -6.39
N ASN A 136 -24.36 -0.30 -6.89
CA ASN A 136 -24.34 -1.73 -7.17
C ASN A 136 -23.86 -2.58 -5.98
N THR A 137 -23.38 -1.96 -4.92
CA THR A 137 -22.71 -2.64 -3.79
C THR A 137 -23.57 -3.78 -3.21
N GLU A 138 -24.83 -3.51 -2.89
CA GLU A 138 -25.72 -4.51 -2.29
C GLU A 138 -26.05 -5.66 -3.26
N ASN A 139 -26.20 -5.36 -4.55
CA ASN A 139 -26.42 -6.35 -5.58
C ASN A 139 -25.22 -7.31 -5.70
N ILE A 140 -24.00 -6.77 -5.72
CA ILE A 140 -22.76 -7.57 -5.79
C ILE A 140 -22.60 -8.44 -4.54
N ILE A 141 -22.86 -7.89 -3.35
CA ILE A 141 -22.81 -8.64 -2.09
C ILE A 141 -23.75 -9.84 -2.15
N LYS A 142 -25.01 -9.62 -2.59
CA LYS A 142 -26.02 -10.67 -2.73
C LYS A 142 -25.64 -11.69 -3.80
N LYS A 143 -25.26 -11.23 -5.01
CA LYS A 143 -24.92 -12.06 -6.16
C LYS A 143 -23.75 -13.01 -5.85
N LEU A 144 -22.70 -12.49 -5.19
CA LEU A 144 -21.53 -13.27 -4.84
C LEU A 144 -21.65 -14.01 -3.50
N GLY A 145 -22.80 -13.93 -2.81
CA GLY A 145 -23.03 -14.59 -1.52
C GLY A 145 -22.03 -14.14 -0.44
N LEU A 146 -21.72 -12.82 -0.39
CA LEU A 146 -20.79 -12.26 0.56
C LEU A 146 -21.48 -11.98 1.90
N LYS A 147 -20.74 -12.15 3.00
CA LYS A 147 -21.14 -11.69 4.33
C LYS A 147 -20.35 -10.45 4.70
N LYS A 148 -21.05 -9.39 5.09
CA LYS A 148 -20.39 -8.19 5.65
C LYS A 148 -19.76 -8.53 7.00
N ILE A 149 -18.51 -8.16 7.18
CA ILE A 149 -17.77 -8.24 8.43
C ILE A 149 -17.25 -6.85 8.81
N ASP A 150 -16.86 -6.68 10.05
CA ASP A 150 -16.24 -5.43 10.48
C ASP A 150 -14.95 -5.17 9.70
N LYS A 151 -14.80 -3.97 9.16
CA LYS A 151 -13.59 -3.51 8.49
C LYS A 151 -12.34 -3.57 9.39
N LYS A 152 -12.52 -3.58 10.71
CA LYS A 152 -11.46 -3.74 11.70
C LYS A 152 -10.68 -5.04 11.47
N ASN A 153 -11.35 -6.13 11.09
CA ASN A 153 -10.68 -7.41 10.78
C ASN A 153 -9.67 -7.30 9.65
N TYR A 154 -9.98 -6.50 8.62
CA TYR A 154 -9.05 -6.25 7.52
C TYR A 154 -7.84 -5.42 7.99
N TYR A 155 -8.09 -4.38 8.78
CA TYR A 155 -7.01 -3.54 9.28
C TYR A 155 -6.10 -4.28 10.27
N GLU A 156 -6.64 -5.14 11.14
CA GLU A 156 -5.86 -6.00 12.04
C GLU A 156 -4.99 -6.98 11.25
N LYS A 157 -5.55 -7.59 10.20
CA LYS A 157 -4.78 -8.46 9.32
C LYS A 157 -3.65 -7.70 8.62
N SER A 158 -3.95 -6.53 8.07
CA SER A 158 -2.96 -5.66 7.43
C SER A 158 -1.86 -5.22 8.40
N PHE A 159 -2.23 -4.86 9.62
CA PHE A 159 -1.28 -4.55 10.69
C PHE A 159 -0.36 -5.73 11.00
N THR A 160 -0.92 -6.94 11.13
CA THR A 160 -0.12 -8.16 11.35
C THR A 160 0.85 -8.43 10.21
N LEU A 161 0.46 -8.11 8.97
CA LEU A 161 1.32 -8.19 7.80
C LEU A 161 2.32 -7.01 7.71
N GLY A 162 2.25 -6.03 8.60
CA GLY A 162 3.15 -4.88 8.60
C GLY A 162 2.90 -3.87 7.48
N ILE A 163 1.68 -3.82 6.96
CA ILE A 163 1.29 -2.96 5.83
C ILE A 163 0.31 -1.90 6.32
N PRO A 164 0.71 -0.61 6.45
CA PRO A 164 -0.19 0.45 6.88
C PRO A 164 -1.31 0.68 5.85
N GLN A 165 -2.53 0.99 6.32
CA GLN A 165 -3.72 1.18 5.48
C GLN A 165 -4.42 2.51 5.70
N VAL A 166 -4.18 3.14 6.83
CA VAL A 166 -4.86 4.38 7.25
C VAL A 166 -3.86 5.37 7.79
N ASN A 167 -4.21 6.65 7.69
CA ASN A 167 -3.36 7.75 8.13
C ASN A 167 -2.01 7.80 7.39
N LEU A 168 -1.97 7.34 6.14
CA LEU A 168 -0.77 7.30 5.30
C LEU A 168 -0.19 8.71 5.06
N ALA A 169 -1.01 9.75 5.12
CA ALA A 169 -0.57 11.14 5.07
C ALA A 169 0.47 11.47 6.16
N LYS A 170 0.50 10.75 7.29
CA LYS A 170 1.52 10.90 8.33
C LYS A 170 2.92 10.46 7.90
N LEU A 171 3.04 9.65 6.85
CA LEU A 171 4.31 9.22 6.26
C LEU A 171 4.90 10.26 5.31
N LYS A 172 4.04 11.13 4.75
CA LYS A 172 4.38 12.08 3.71
C LYS A 172 5.58 12.94 4.10
N ASP A 173 6.59 12.96 3.22
CA ASP A 173 7.83 13.74 3.34
C ASP A 173 8.71 13.45 4.59
N LYS A 174 8.28 12.49 5.44
CA LYS A 174 8.99 12.09 6.66
C LYS A 174 9.94 10.91 6.47
N ILE A 175 9.65 10.06 5.49
CA ILE A 175 10.40 8.82 5.23
C ILE A 175 10.78 8.73 3.75
N PHE A 176 11.82 7.96 3.42
CA PHE A 176 12.07 7.57 2.04
C PHE A 176 11.08 6.48 1.61
N GLY A 177 10.70 6.48 0.33
CA GLY A 177 9.76 5.48 -0.18
C GLY A 177 10.22 4.03 0.06
N ILE A 178 11.51 3.77 -0.05
CA ILE A 178 12.08 2.44 0.23
C ILE A 178 12.02 2.07 1.73
N GLU A 179 11.99 3.04 2.65
CA GLU A 179 11.78 2.79 4.09
C GLU A 179 10.33 2.37 4.40
N ASN A 180 9.37 2.70 3.51
CA ASN A 180 7.99 2.21 3.57
C ASN A 180 7.82 0.79 3.00
N ASN A 181 8.91 0.07 2.82
CA ASN A 181 8.93 -1.30 2.31
C ASN A 181 8.32 -1.45 0.89
N LEU A 182 8.27 -0.37 0.10
CA LEU A 182 7.61 -0.38 -1.21
C LEU A 182 8.30 -1.29 -2.23
N ASP A 183 9.58 -1.63 -2.02
CA ASP A 183 10.31 -2.61 -2.82
C ASP A 183 9.72 -4.02 -2.61
N GLU A 184 9.64 -4.46 -1.38
CA GLU A 184 9.12 -5.78 -1.01
C GLU A 184 7.60 -5.89 -1.24
N LEU A 185 6.90 -4.76 -1.21
CA LEU A 185 5.46 -4.67 -1.45
C LEU A 185 5.10 -4.40 -2.92
N ASN A 186 6.02 -4.68 -3.85
CA ASN A 186 5.81 -4.52 -5.29
C ASN A 186 5.40 -3.09 -5.73
N GLY A 187 5.75 -2.08 -4.95
CA GLY A 187 5.43 -0.67 -5.23
C GLY A 187 6.47 0.05 -6.09
N ILE A 188 7.65 -0.54 -6.33
CA ILE A 188 8.76 0.05 -7.09
C ILE A 188 9.24 -0.95 -8.14
N ASP A 189 9.37 -0.49 -9.39
CA ASP A 189 10.07 -1.23 -10.43
C ASP A 189 11.44 -0.60 -10.68
N PHE A 190 12.51 -1.30 -10.28
CA PHE A 190 13.88 -0.85 -10.48
C PHE A 190 14.40 -1.05 -11.92
N LYS A 191 13.64 -1.75 -12.76
CA LYS A 191 13.99 -2.01 -14.16
C LYS A 191 13.31 -1.05 -15.14
N LYS A 192 12.31 -0.29 -14.67
CA LYS A 192 11.64 0.71 -15.53
C LYS A 192 12.55 1.91 -15.81
N GLY A 193 12.13 2.74 -16.76
CA GLY A 193 12.77 4.03 -17.07
C GLY A 193 12.73 5.03 -15.90
N CYS A 194 13.26 6.22 -16.12
CA CYS A 194 13.41 7.25 -15.10
C CYS A 194 12.08 7.71 -14.49
N TYR A 195 12.07 7.94 -13.19
CA TYR A 195 10.97 8.57 -12.46
C TYR A 195 11.48 9.52 -11.37
N VAL A 196 10.60 10.41 -10.90
CA VAL A 196 10.95 11.39 -9.86
C VAL A 196 11.37 10.69 -8.57
N GLY A 197 12.56 11.01 -8.05
CA GLY A 197 13.11 10.44 -6.81
C GLY A 197 13.83 9.09 -6.96
N GLN A 198 13.99 8.59 -8.19
CA GLN A 198 14.65 7.31 -8.47
C GLN A 198 16.10 7.26 -8.01
N GLU A 199 16.88 8.33 -8.19
CA GLU A 199 18.32 8.31 -7.93
C GLU A 199 18.65 7.87 -6.50
N ASN A 200 18.06 8.52 -5.49
CA ASN A 200 18.26 8.14 -4.09
C ASN A 200 17.73 6.76 -3.78
N THR A 201 16.55 6.41 -4.30
CA THR A 201 15.91 5.11 -4.09
C THR A 201 16.78 3.98 -4.63
N SER A 202 17.25 4.10 -5.88
CA SER A 202 18.15 3.12 -6.50
C SER A 202 19.51 3.05 -5.80
N ARG A 203 20.07 4.18 -5.38
CA ARG A 203 21.34 4.22 -4.64
C ARG A 203 21.25 3.49 -3.30
N ILE A 204 20.15 3.66 -2.55
CA ILE A 204 19.93 2.94 -1.28
C ILE A 204 19.82 1.44 -1.55
N LYS A 205 19.05 1.02 -2.56
CA LYS A 205 18.86 -0.38 -2.95
C LYS A 205 20.17 -1.03 -3.38
N LEU A 206 20.86 -0.46 -4.37
CA LEU A 206 22.09 -1.02 -4.95
C LEU A 206 23.23 -1.14 -3.94
N ARG A 207 23.32 -0.20 -2.99
CA ARG A 207 24.34 -0.22 -1.95
C ARG A 207 23.96 -1.04 -0.73
N ASN A 208 22.76 -1.66 -0.72
CA ASN A 208 22.19 -2.33 0.45
C ASN A 208 22.27 -1.49 1.73
N LYS A 209 21.95 -0.18 1.62
CA LYS A 209 22.10 0.81 2.70
C LYS A 209 20.78 1.17 3.39
N LEU A 210 19.77 0.33 3.28
CA LEU A 210 18.53 0.54 4.00
C LEU A 210 18.78 0.40 5.51
N ARG A 211 18.70 1.52 6.22
CA ARG A 211 19.03 1.58 7.65
C ARG A 211 17.81 1.61 8.54
N ARG A 212 16.67 1.98 8.00
CA ARG A 212 15.42 2.12 8.74
C ARG A 212 14.27 1.56 7.91
N ARG A 213 13.24 1.08 8.60
CA ARG A 213 12.00 0.58 8.00
C ARG A 213 10.78 1.01 8.82
N ILE A 214 9.65 1.16 8.15
CA ILE A 214 8.34 1.23 8.81
C ILE A 214 7.97 -0.17 9.26
N LEU A 215 7.74 -0.31 10.58
CA LEU A 215 7.36 -1.57 11.20
C LEU A 215 6.13 -1.38 12.10
N PRO A 216 5.25 -2.39 12.21
CA PRO A 216 4.11 -2.33 13.11
C PRO A 216 4.56 -2.41 14.58
N VAL A 217 3.86 -1.64 15.41
CA VAL A 217 4.15 -1.51 16.85
C VAL A 217 2.95 -1.99 17.66
N LYS A 218 3.13 -3.08 18.40
CA LYS A 218 2.13 -3.58 19.32
C LYS A 218 2.29 -2.88 20.68
N LYS A 219 1.27 -2.15 21.09
CA LYS A 219 1.19 -1.57 22.42
C LYS A 219 0.97 -2.67 23.47
N ILE A 220 1.74 -2.62 24.55
CA ILE A 220 1.58 -3.46 25.75
C ILE A 220 0.90 -2.64 26.84
N GLU A 221 1.46 -1.47 27.15
CA GLU A 221 1.02 -0.62 28.26
C GLU A 221 1.15 0.86 27.87
N GLY A 222 0.33 1.72 28.46
CA GLY A 222 0.40 3.16 28.30
C GLY A 222 -0.31 3.70 27.04
N LYS A 223 0.05 4.92 26.63
CA LYS A 223 -0.50 5.62 25.45
C LYS A 223 0.64 5.96 24.50
N ILE A 224 0.51 5.55 23.24
CA ILE A 224 1.42 5.87 22.15
C ILE A 224 0.97 7.16 21.49
N SER A 225 1.90 8.06 21.20
CA SER A 225 1.66 9.31 20.47
C SER A 225 2.63 9.45 19.29
N GLU A 226 2.22 10.21 18.28
CA GLU A 226 3.09 10.52 17.14
C GLU A 226 4.38 11.19 17.60
N ASN A 227 5.51 10.80 17.02
CA ASN A 227 6.88 11.20 17.34
C ASN A 227 7.42 10.69 18.68
N ASP A 228 6.70 9.87 19.42
CA ASP A 228 7.29 9.19 20.59
C ASP A 228 8.54 8.41 20.20
N ILE A 229 9.62 8.61 20.94
CA ILE A 229 10.91 7.97 20.69
C ILE A 229 10.92 6.58 21.30
N ILE A 230 11.37 5.62 20.51
CA ILE A 230 11.53 4.22 20.93
C ILE A 230 12.98 4.00 21.35
N LYS A 231 13.16 3.44 22.53
CA LYS A 231 14.47 3.15 23.12
C LYS A 231 14.64 1.67 23.43
N HIS A 232 15.85 1.17 23.15
CA HIS A 232 16.34 -0.13 23.58
C HIS A 232 17.66 0.08 24.33
N LYS A 233 17.76 -0.38 25.59
CA LYS A 233 18.96 -0.20 26.45
C LYS A 233 19.46 1.25 26.44
N ASN A 234 18.54 2.21 26.62
CA ASN A 234 18.76 3.67 26.58
C ASN A 234 19.18 4.27 25.22
N ASN A 235 19.38 3.47 24.18
CA ASN A 235 19.66 3.96 22.84
C ASN A 235 18.38 4.18 22.05
N GLU A 236 18.31 5.30 21.32
CA GLU A 236 17.23 5.56 20.38
C GLU A 236 17.34 4.62 19.19
N ILE A 237 16.29 3.84 18.95
CA ILE A 237 16.20 2.88 17.84
C ILE A 237 15.11 3.24 16.81
N GLY A 238 14.24 4.20 17.13
CA GLY A 238 13.19 4.61 16.21
C GLY A 238 12.22 5.61 16.83
N LYS A 239 11.20 5.93 16.05
CA LYS A 239 10.11 6.81 16.50
C LYS A 239 8.77 6.41 15.88
N ILE A 240 7.69 6.69 16.58
CA ILE A 240 6.33 6.52 16.08
C ILE A 240 6.05 7.52 14.96
N ILE A 241 5.52 7.03 13.83
CA ILE A 241 5.07 7.88 12.72
C ILE A 241 3.55 7.87 12.62
N ILE A 242 2.93 6.67 12.76
CA ILE A 242 1.48 6.52 12.83
C ILE A 242 1.18 5.98 14.23
N ASP A 243 0.38 6.71 15.01
CA ASP A 243 0.04 6.36 16.40
C ASP A 243 -1.25 5.55 16.49
N GLU A 244 -2.25 5.82 15.63
CA GLU A 244 -3.56 5.19 15.66
C GLU A 244 -4.19 5.02 14.26
N PRO A 245 -5.19 4.15 14.07
CA PRO A 245 -5.71 3.14 15.02
C PRO A 245 -4.76 1.95 15.20
N PHE A 246 -3.78 1.80 14.31
CA PHE A 246 -2.72 0.80 14.34
C PHE A 246 -1.38 1.50 14.24
N SER A 247 -0.53 1.31 15.24
CA SER A 247 0.70 2.08 15.34
C SER A 247 1.80 1.52 14.45
N PHE A 248 2.51 2.42 13.75
CA PHE A 248 3.70 2.12 12.97
C PHE A 248 4.84 3.06 13.34
N ALA A 249 6.03 2.53 13.39
CA ALA A 249 7.24 3.28 13.70
C ALA A 249 8.28 3.17 12.59
N LEU A 250 9.05 4.24 12.40
CA LEU A 250 10.28 4.21 11.62
C LEU A 250 11.41 3.72 12.54
N VAL A 251 11.89 2.50 12.31
CA VAL A 251 12.80 1.76 13.19
C VAL A 251 14.12 1.52 12.50
N LYS A 252 15.24 1.68 13.20
CA LYS A 252 16.56 1.25 12.76
C LYS A 252 16.57 -0.28 12.63
N VAL A 253 17.10 -0.78 11.52
CA VAL A 253 17.22 -2.22 11.25
C VAL A 253 18.65 -2.66 11.09
N VAL A 254 19.57 -1.69 11.11
CA VAL A 254 21.02 -1.86 11.09
C VAL A 254 21.60 -0.97 12.17
N ASN A 255 22.34 -1.58 13.09
CA ASN A 255 23.03 -0.90 14.17
C ASN A 255 22.11 -0.05 15.10
N PRO A 256 21.38 -0.69 16.05
CA PRO A 256 21.39 -2.13 16.30
C PRO A 256 20.65 -2.93 15.24
N ASP A 257 20.98 -4.21 15.10
CA ASP A 257 20.24 -5.13 14.23
C ASP A 257 18.83 -5.37 14.80
N LEU A 258 17.82 -5.40 13.92
CA LEU A 258 16.43 -5.63 14.33
C LEU A 258 16.27 -6.93 15.15
N ASN A 259 17.06 -7.95 14.85
CA ASN A 259 16.99 -9.22 15.56
C ASN A 259 17.44 -9.13 17.02
N GLU A 260 18.21 -8.09 17.41
CA GLU A 260 18.65 -7.89 18.78
C GLU A 260 17.53 -7.46 19.72
N PHE A 261 16.45 -6.85 19.20
CA PHE A 261 15.39 -6.29 20.04
C PHE A 261 13.95 -6.60 19.58
N LYS A 262 13.75 -7.31 18.47
CA LYS A 262 12.39 -7.59 17.92
C LYS A 262 11.45 -8.33 18.89
N ASN A 263 12.01 -9.05 19.88
CA ASN A 263 11.22 -9.81 20.87
C ASN A 263 11.13 -9.09 22.23
N ASP A 264 11.89 -8.01 22.40
CA ASP A 264 12.02 -7.30 23.68
C ASP A 264 10.83 -6.38 23.93
N GLU A 265 10.56 -6.12 25.18
CA GLU A 265 9.73 -5.00 25.60
C GLU A 265 10.56 -3.71 25.54
N LEU A 266 10.10 -2.76 24.75
CA LEU A 266 10.78 -1.52 24.48
C LEU A 266 10.06 -0.36 25.18
N ILE A 267 10.81 0.67 25.53
CA ILE A 267 10.27 1.92 26.07
C ILE A 267 9.95 2.85 24.90
N CYS A 268 8.73 3.40 24.90
CA CYS A 268 8.25 4.36 23.91
C CYS A 268 7.55 5.51 24.65
N GLY A 269 8.25 6.65 24.86
CA GLY A 269 7.76 7.68 25.77
C GLY A 269 7.51 7.11 27.16
N ASN A 270 6.24 7.19 27.62
CA ASN A 270 5.78 6.61 28.89
C ASN A 270 5.10 5.24 28.70
N SER A 271 5.27 4.60 27.55
CA SER A 271 4.59 3.38 27.17
C SER A 271 5.57 2.22 27.01
N LYS A 272 5.04 0.99 27.13
CA LYS A 272 5.75 -0.23 26.76
C LYS A 272 5.17 -0.79 25.47
N ILE A 273 6.04 -1.20 24.58
CA ILE A 273 5.68 -1.67 23.23
C ILE A 273 6.50 -2.90 22.83
N LYS A 274 6.05 -3.57 21.77
CA LYS A 274 6.85 -4.53 20.98
C LYS A 274 6.83 -4.13 19.52
N ILE A 275 7.99 -4.25 18.86
CA ILE A 275 8.07 -4.12 17.39
C ILE A 275 7.79 -5.50 16.80
N LEU A 276 6.89 -5.54 15.81
CA LEU A 276 6.58 -6.76 15.09
C LEU A 276 7.40 -6.79 13.78
N LYS A 277 8.10 -7.90 13.54
CA LYS A 277 8.79 -8.14 12.26
C LYS A 277 7.89 -8.95 11.36
N PRO A 278 7.40 -8.39 10.22
CA PRO A 278 6.66 -9.15 9.22
C PRO A 278 7.48 -10.30 8.63
N ASN A 279 6.83 -11.42 8.30
CA ASN A 279 7.51 -12.63 7.82
C ASN A 279 8.20 -12.47 6.46
N TRP A 280 7.76 -11.50 5.65
CA TRP A 280 8.34 -11.20 4.34
C TRP A 280 9.56 -10.25 4.40
N ILE A 281 9.89 -9.72 5.57
CA ILE A 281 11.14 -8.97 5.81
C ILE A 281 12.23 -9.96 6.22
N ASN A 282 13.21 -10.11 5.37
CA ASN A 282 14.40 -10.93 5.63
C ASN A 282 15.33 -10.32 6.68
#